data_7189c8f40056309da51f5278d436fe8b
#
_entry.id   7189c8f40056309da51f5278d436fe8b
#
_cell.length_a   1.000
_cell.length_b   1.000
_cell.length_c   1.000
_cell.angle_alpha   90.00
_cell.angle_beta   90.00
_cell.angle_gamma   90.00
#
_symmetry.space_group_name_H-M   'P 1'
#
loop_
_entity.id
_entity.type
_entity.pdbx_description
1 polymer ?
#
loop_
_entity_poly.entity_id
_entity_poly.type
_entity_poly.pdbx_seq_one_letter_code
_entity_poly.pdbx_strand_id
1 'polypeptide(L)'
;MLGRVLLVFTILSLYSFATTNNKIALLTFDDGPIKATKNIIETVREEDIPVTMFFIGCQIENFPNIYKDAINYPNILIGNHTYSHANNRYRKFYSDPLLVVEDKKKANSIVGVDNISNTSSAFLPVRLAGRNVFRLPTITKNDNMIDTIQREKEIVGYDNIYKEGYYIYGWDLEWAYEKNGKPILTPQEIYNSMEKIYEKKLSSKEDKVVLLMHDFMFSNNFDGKENLKTLIQLLKNGGWSFENIENY
;
A
#
# COMPACT_ATOMS: atom_id res chain seq x y z
N MET A 1 40.72 19.49 -65.58
CA MET A 1 39.40 19.36 -65.00
C MET A 1 39.48 18.43 -63.82
N LEU A 2 39.61 18.97 -62.59
CA LEU A 2 39.63 18.16 -61.38
C LEU A 2 38.17 18.03 -60.87
N GLY A 3 37.61 16.80 -60.88
CA GLY A 3 36.36 16.48 -60.32
C GLY A 3 36.42 16.38 -58.76
N ARG A 4 35.69 17.23 -58.07
CA ARG A 4 35.51 17.15 -56.61
C ARG A 4 34.47 16.10 -56.31
N VAL A 5 34.88 15.02 -55.62
CA VAL A 5 33.97 14.03 -55.03
C VAL A 5 33.49 14.59 -53.69
N LEU A 6 32.20 14.84 -53.58
CA LEU A 6 31.55 15.27 -52.33
C LEU A 6 31.14 14.02 -51.56
N LEU A 7 31.83 13.74 -50.44
CA LEU A 7 31.47 12.67 -49.56
C LEU A 7 30.36 13.18 -48.60
N VAL A 8 29.13 12.69 -48.76
CA VAL A 8 28.04 12.99 -47.86
C VAL A 8 28.06 11.95 -46.72
N PHE A 9 28.47 12.39 -45.53
CA PHE A 9 28.31 11.59 -44.30
C PHE A 9 26.89 11.70 -43.79
N THR A 10 26.08 10.67 -43.98
CA THR A 10 24.79 10.50 -43.27
C THR A 10 25.03 10.03 -41.85
N ILE A 11 24.84 10.94 -40.89
CA ILE A 11 24.84 10.58 -39.46
C ILE A 11 23.49 9.92 -39.17
N LEU A 12 23.46 8.58 -39.07
CA LEU A 12 22.33 7.84 -38.51
C LEU A 12 22.33 8.04 -37.00
N SER A 13 21.51 8.95 -36.52
CA SER A 13 21.20 9.05 -35.08
C SER A 13 20.35 7.84 -34.68
N LEU A 14 21.00 6.87 -34.01
CA LEU A 14 20.32 5.79 -33.31
C LEU A 14 19.56 6.39 -32.11
N TYR A 15 18.28 6.69 -32.31
CA TYR A 15 17.37 6.88 -31.17
C TYR A 15 17.20 5.54 -30.47
N SER A 16 17.97 5.32 -29.40
CA SER A 16 17.69 4.28 -28.44
C SER A 16 16.37 4.64 -27.74
N PHE A 17 15.26 3.99 -28.11
CA PHE A 17 14.07 3.96 -27.27
C PHE A 17 14.45 3.16 -26.02
N ALA A 18 14.92 3.86 -24.99
CA ALA A 18 14.93 3.30 -23.65
C ALA A 18 13.45 3.04 -23.31
N THR A 19 13.05 1.77 -23.29
CA THR A 19 11.83 1.39 -22.63
C THR A 19 12.03 1.78 -21.16
N THR A 20 11.39 2.86 -20.74
CA THR A 20 11.34 3.20 -19.31
C THR A 20 10.54 2.09 -18.64
N ASN A 21 11.26 1.10 -18.09
CA ASN A 21 10.68 0.11 -17.21
C ASN A 21 10.17 0.87 -15.99
N ASN A 22 8.88 1.17 -15.98
CA ASN A 22 8.27 1.97 -14.93
C ASN A 22 7.87 1.04 -13.79
N LYS A 23 8.86 0.63 -12.95
CA LYS A 23 8.61 -0.16 -11.75
C LYS A 23 8.05 0.76 -10.67
N ILE A 24 6.83 0.52 -10.22
CA ILE A 24 6.17 1.34 -9.21
C ILE A 24 5.90 0.51 -7.96
N ALA A 25 6.46 0.95 -6.85
CA ALA A 25 6.23 0.39 -5.53
C ALA A 25 5.16 1.20 -4.79
N LEU A 26 4.10 0.54 -4.36
CA LEU A 26 3.10 1.10 -3.46
C LEU A 26 3.33 0.52 -2.07
N LEU A 27 4.06 1.26 -1.24
CA LEU A 27 4.35 0.86 0.13
C LEU A 27 3.16 1.18 1.01
N THR A 28 2.60 0.15 1.65
CA THR A 28 1.41 0.29 2.48
C THR A 28 1.61 -0.30 3.87
N PHE A 29 1.06 0.38 4.89
CA PHE A 29 1.23 0.03 6.29
C PHE A 29 -0.14 -0.08 6.96
N ASP A 30 -0.38 -1.19 7.66
CA ASP A 30 -1.63 -1.47 8.36
C ASP A 30 -1.44 -1.44 9.88
N ASP A 31 -2.56 -1.40 10.62
CA ASP A 31 -2.68 -1.50 12.08
C ASP A 31 -2.25 -0.28 12.89
N GLY A 32 -1.78 0.79 12.25
CA GLY A 32 -1.49 2.05 12.94
C GLY A 32 -2.75 2.86 13.32
N PRO A 33 -2.54 4.03 13.97
CA PRO A 33 -1.27 4.50 14.51
C PRO A 33 -0.94 3.83 15.85
N ILE A 34 0.32 3.45 16.04
CA ILE A 34 0.89 2.95 17.30
C ILE A 34 2.26 3.61 17.54
N LYS A 35 2.94 3.28 18.63
CA LYS A 35 4.26 3.89 18.91
C LYS A 35 5.29 3.67 17.79
N ALA A 36 5.28 2.51 17.15
CA ALA A 36 6.20 2.17 16.08
C ALA A 36 5.94 2.96 14.78
N THR A 37 4.71 3.47 14.57
CA THR A 37 4.35 4.33 13.44
C THR A 37 5.26 5.55 13.30
N LYS A 38 5.82 6.06 14.42
CA LYS A 38 6.76 7.19 14.38
C LYS A 38 8.01 6.88 13.55
N ASN A 39 8.56 5.67 13.70
CA ASN A 39 9.73 5.25 12.93
C ASN A 39 9.43 5.23 11.41
N ILE A 40 8.20 4.84 11.04
CA ILE A 40 7.75 4.85 9.65
C ILE A 40 7.67 6.29 9.14
N ILE A 41 6.96 7.18 9.87
CA ILE A 41 6.79 8.59 9.51
C ILE A 41 8.15 9.29 9.35
N GLU A 42 9.07 9.08 10.28
CA GLU A 42 10.42 9.65 10.23
C GLU A 42 11.20 9.14 9.00
N THR A 43 11.18 7.82 8.74
CA THR A 43 11.88 7.23 7.58
C THR A 43 11.31 7.74 6.26
N VAL A 44 9.98 7.79 6.14
CA VAL A 44 9.29 8.27 4.92
C VAL A 44 9.61 9.74 4.65
N ARG A 45 9.71 10.56 5.69
CA ARG A 45 10.16 11.97 5.57
C ARG A 45 11.62 12.08 5.16
N GLU A 46 12.51 11.29 5.77
CA GLU A 46 13.94 11.28 5.44
C GLU A 46 14.18 10.85 3.99
N GLU A 47 13.42 9.88 3.51
CA GLU A 47 13.56 9.30 2.17
C GLU A 47 12.72 10.04 1.11
N ASP A 48 11.84 10.94 1.52
CA ASP A 48 10.95 11.76 0.69
C ASP A 48 10.17 10.94 -0.35
N ILE A 49 9.44 9.93 0.11
CA ILE A 49 8.65 9.04 -0.74
C ILE A 49 7.17 9.04 -0.35
N PRO A 50 6.23 8.88 -1.30
CA PRO A 50 4.82 8.68 -0.99
C PRO A 50 4.56 7.26 -0.46
N VAL A 51 3.68 7.17 0.54
CA VAL A 51 3.20 5.91 1.11
C VAL A 51 1.73 6.01 1.51
N THR A 52 1.09 4.86 1.74
CA THR A 52 -0.28 4.82 2.28
C THR A 52 -0.30 4.10 3.62
N MET A 53 -0.94 4.71 4.62
CA MET A 53 -1.13 4.13 5.95
C MET A 53 -2.61 3.86 6.19
N PHE A 54 -2.99 2.60 6.36
CA PHE A 54 -4.35 2.19 6.68
C PHE A 54 -4.50 2.11 8.20
N PHE A 55 -5.10 3.15 8.78
CA PHE A 55 -5.22 3.29 10.22
C PHE A 55 -6.52 2.71 10.76
N ILE A 56 -6.41 2.07 11.93
CA ILE A 56 -7.54 1.56 12.71
C ILE A 56 -8.16 2.72 13.48
N GLY A 57 -9.48 2.92 13.37
CA GLY A 57 -10.15 4.07 13.99
C GLY A 57 -9.95 4.15 15.51
N CYS A 58 -10.07 3.05 16.25
CA CYS A 58 -9.81 3.06 17.69
C CYS A 58 -8.35 3.33 18.07
N GLN A 59 -7.40 3.05 17.18
CA GLN A 59 -5.99 3.40 17.41
C GLN A 59 -5.74 4.90 17.18
N ILE A 60 -6.46 5.53 16.27
CA ILE A 60 -6.41 7.00 16.12
C ILE A 60 -6.83 7.67 17.42
N GLU A 61 -7.90 7.20 18.08
CA GLU A 61 -8.35 7.71 19.38
C GLU A 61 -7.29 7.49 20.47
N ASN A 62 -6.58 6.36 20.45
CA ASN A 62 -5.53 6.04 21.43
C ASN A 62 -4.22 6.82 21.19
N PHE A 63 -3.91 7.16 19.94
CA PHE A 63 -2.66 7.80 19.53
C PHE A 63 -2.87 9.08 18.68
N PRO A 64 -3.69 10.05 19.13
CA PRO A 64 -4.08 11.20 18.31
C PRO A 64 -2.92 12.06 17.86
N ASN A 65 -1.84 12.15 18.66
CA ASN A 65 -0.65 12.94 18.31
C ASN A 65 0.14 12.29 17.17
N ILE A 66 0.22 10.95 17.12
CA ILE A 66 0.89 10.23 16.03
C ILE A 66 0.05 10.35 14.76
N TYR A 67 -1.27 10.23 14.87
CA TYR A 67 -2.19 10.47 13.77
C TYR A 67 -2.00 11.89 13.19
N LYS A 68 -2.01 12.91 14.05
CA LYS A 68 -1.80 14.31 13.64
C LYS A 68 -0.44 14.52 12.95
N ASP A 69 0.59 13.84 13.40
CA ASP A 69 1.91 13.89 12.78
C ASP A 69 1.91 13.27 11.37
N ALA A 70 1.20 12.16 11.17
CA ALA A 70 1.05 11.51 9.87
C ALA A 70 0.30 12.40 8.86
N ILE A 71 -0.87 12.95 9.22
CA ILE A 71 -1.69 13.76 8.31
C ILE A 71 -1.05 15.09 7.93
N ASN A 72 -0.09 15.59 8.71
CA ASN A 72 0.62 16.82 8.41
C ASN A 72 1.77 16.63 7.39
N TYR A 73 2.03 15.40 6.95
CA TYR A 73 3.05 15.13 5.93
C TYR A 73 2.40 14.76 4.59
N PRO A 74 2.56 15.59 3.53
CA PRO A 74 1.81 15.46 2.29
C PRO A 74 2.07 14.16 1.52
N ASN A 75 3.20 13.50 1.76
CA ASN A 75 3.52 12.22 1.10
C ASN A 75 2.89 11.00 1.82
N ILE A 76 2.20 11.20 2.95
CA ILE A 76 1.46 10.14 3.63
C ILE A 76 -0.02 10.26 3.30
N LEU A 77 -0.55 9.29 2.57
CA LEU A 77 -1.98 9.11 2.36
C LEU A 77 -2.54 8.26 3.50
N ILE A 78 -3.61 8.73 4.15
CA ILE A 78 -4.31 7.95 5.15
C ILE A 78 -5.44 7.15 4.51
N GLY A 79 -5.50 5.87 4.82
CA GLY A 79 -6.58 4.96 4.46
C GLY A 79 -7.34 4.48 5.70
N ASN A 80 -8.51 3.91 5.46
CA ASN A 80 -9.40 3.34 6.46
C ASN A 80 -9.13 1.84 6.63
N HIS A 81 -8.76 1.41 7.86
CA HIS A 81 -8.57 0.00 8.22
C HIS A 81 -9.65 -0.52 9.17
N THR A 82 -10.88 -0.05 9.00
CA THR A 82 -12.01 -0.27 9.91
C THR A 82 -11.82 0.39 11.29
N TYR A 83 -12.86 0.47 12.10
CA TYR A 83 -12.75 1.07 13.44
C TYR A 83 -12.20 0.09 14.47
N SER A 84 -12.70 -1.14 14.45
CA SER A 84 -12.45 -2.14 15.49
C SER A 84 -11.41 -3.20 15.12
N HIS A 85 -10.91 -3.19 13.87
CA HIS A 85 -10.09 -4.27 13.32
C HIS A 85 -10.74 -5.66 13.51
N ALA A 86 -12.06 -5.73 13.30
CA ALA A 86 -12.88 -6.92 13.54
C ALA A 86 -12.80 -7.46 15.00
N ASN A 87 -12.16 -6.75 15.94
CA ASN A 87 -11.85 -7.24 17.28
C ASN A 87 -11.20 -8.63 17.28
N ASN A 88 -10.37 -8.93 16.27
CA ASN A 88 -9.76 -10.24 16.00
C ASN A 88 -10.77 -11.40 15.82
N ARG A 89 -12.02 -11.10 15.50
CA ARG A 89 -13.10 -12.08 15.26
C ARG A 89 -13.54 -12.04 13.80
N TYR A 90 -12.60 -12.11 12.89
CA TYR A 90 -12.78 -11.90 11.45
C TYR A 90 -13.96 -12.67 10.85
N ARG A 91 -14.05 -13.99 11.10
CA ARG A 91 -15.10 -14.82 10.54
C ARG A 91 -16.51 -14.34 10.93
N LYS A 92 -16.71 -13.99 12.22
CA LYS A 92 -17.97 -13.46 12.70
C LYS A 92 -18.26 -12.08 12.16
N PHE A 93 -17.25 -11.19 12.17
CA PHE A 93 -17.35 -9.81 11.73
C PHE A 93 -17.78 -9.73 10.26
N TYR A 94 -17.07 -10.43 9.37
CA TYR A 94 -17.35 -10.40 7.93
C TYR A 94 -18.58 -11.20 7.50
N SER A 95 -19.15 -12.06 8.38
CA SER A 95 -20.43 -12.72 8.12
C SER A 95 -21.63 -11.80 8.28
N ASP A 96 -21.44 -10.60 8.82
CA ASP A 96 -22.46 -9.57 8.97
C ASP A 96 -22.11 -8.35 8.09
N PRO A 97 -22.69 -8.24 6.88
CA PRO A 97 -22.39 -7.16 5.95
C PRO A 97 -22.73 -5.76 6.50
N LEU A 98 -23.74 -5.63 7.35
CA LEU A 98 -24.12 -4.34 7.96
C LEU A 98 -23.06 -3.91 8.97
N LEU A 99 -22.61 -4.84 9.81
CA LEU A 99 -21.56 -4.57 10.79
C LEU A 99 -20.28 -4.08 10.13
N VAL A 100 -19.86 -4.69 9.03
CA VAL A 100 -18.65 -4.28 8.28
C VAL A 100 -18.77 -2.85 7.75
N VAL A 101 -19.93 -2.52 7.18
CA VAL A 101 -20.21 -1.17 6.64
C VAL A 101 -20.24 -0.12 7.75
N GLU A 102 -20.93 -0.41 8.88
CA GLU A 102 -21.02 0.49 10.02
C GLU A 102 -19.66 0.73 10.68
N ASP A 103 -18.87 -0.32 10.85
CA ASP A 103 -17.51 -0.22 11.43
C ASP A 103 -16.59 0.63 10.55
N LYS A 104 -16.67 0.47 9.23
CA LYS A 104 -15.97 1.31 8.25
C LYS A 104 -16.42 2.77 8.34
N LYS A 105 -17.76 3.03 8.44
CA LYS A 105 -18.30 4.39 8.59
C LYS A 105 -17.84 5.05 9.88
N LYS A 106 -17.80 4.30 10.97
CA LYS A 106 -17.29 4.79 12.25
C LYS A 106 -15.81 5.20 12.13
N ALA A 107 -14.96 4.39 11.46
CA ALA A 107 -13.59 4.77 11.21
C ALA A 107 -13.49 6.06 10.37
N ASN A 108 -14.30 6.22 9.33
CA ASN A 108 -14.32 7.44 8.52
C ASN A 108 -14.62 8.70 9.34
N SER A 109 -15.56 8.62 10.30
CA SER A 109 -15.89 9.76 11.16
C SER A 109 -14.74 10.17 12.09
N ILE A 110 -13.88 9.22 12.45
CA ILE A 110 -12.68 9.48 13.29
C ILE A 110 -11.54 10.04 12.44
N VAL A 111 -11.30 9.45 11.27
CA VAL A 111 -10.29 9.94 10.33
C VAL A 111 -10.60 11.37 9.88
N GLY A 112 -11.88 11.76 9.79
CA GLY A 112 -12.29 13.10 9.41
C GLY A 112 -11.89 13.40 7.96
N VAL A 113 -12.76 13.08 7.02
CA VAL A 113 -12.53 13.28 5.57
C VAL A 113 -12.14 14.73 5.25
N ASP A 114 -12.66 15.69 6.02
CA ASP A 114 -12.38 17.12 5.86
C ASP A 114 -10.95 17.52 6.26
N ASN A 115 -10.22 16.65 6.96
CA ASN A 115 -8.84 16.92 7.42
C ASN A 115 -7.77 16.35 6.50
N ILE A 116 -8.15 15.62 5.43
CA ILE A 116 -7.21 14.99 4.52
C ILE A 116 -7.08 15.87 3.27
N SER A 117 -6.29 16.93 3.39
CA SER A 117 -6.04 17.90 2.30
C SER A 117 -5.31 17.33 1.08
N ASN A 118 -4.90 16.06 1.10
CA ASN A 118 -3.98 15.47 0.14
C ASN A 118 -4.59 14.30 -0.68
N THR A 119 -5.89 14.01 -0.55
CA THR A 119 -6.53 13.00 -1.38
C THR A 119 -7.04 13.63 -2.67
N SER A 120 -6.66 13.08 -3.80
CA SER A 120 -7.27 13.38 -5.10
C SER A 120 -8.68 12.80 -5.24
N SER A 121 -9.06 11.90 -4.33
CA SER A 121 -10.33 11.19 -4.27
C SER A 121 -11.26 11.79 -3.21
N ALA A 122 -12.56 11.85 -3.54
CA ALA A 122 -13.61 12.24 -2.58
C ALA A 122 -13.79 11.22 -1.44
N PHE A 123 -13.12 10.06 -1.50
CA PHE A 123 -13.28 8.96 -0.55
C PHE A 123 -11.91 8.41 -0.14
N LEU A 124 -11.78 8.07 1.14
CA LEU A 124 -10.60 7.39 1.65
C LEU A 124 -10.46 6.00 1.02
N PRO A 125 -9.22 5.57 0.67
CA PRO A 125 -8.98 4.17 0.34
C PRO A 125 -9.28 3.28 1.55
N VAL A 126 -9.87 2.12 1.31
CA VAL A 126 -10.22 1.16 2.35
C VAL A 126 -9.37 -0.09 2.20
N ARG A 127 -8.82 -0.60 3.29
CA ARG A 127 -8.30 -1.96 3.39
C ARG A 127 -9.01 -2.68 4.50
N LEU A 128 -9.54 -3.85 4.19
CA LEU A 128 -10.30 -4.66 5.15
C LEU A 128 -9.34 -5.47 6.02
N ALA A 129 -9.51 -5.39 7.34
CA ALA A 129 -8.65 -6.07 8.30
C ALA A 129 -8.57 -7.59 8.03
N GLY A 130 -7.36 -8.09 7.80
CA GLY A 130 -7.10 -9.50 7.54
C GLY A 130 -7.76 -10.07 6.28
N ARG A 131 -8.01 -9.24 5.24
CA ARG A 131 -8.61 -9.67 3.97
C ARG A 131 -7.89 -9.08 2.76
N ASN A 132 -7.37 -9.95 1.88
CA ASN A 132 -6.77 -9.54 0.61
C ASN A 132 -7.83 -9.45 -0.49
N VAL A 133 -8.54 -8.33 -0.51
CA VAL A 133 -9.68 -8.08 -1.39
C VAL A 133 -9.45 -6.81 -2.20
N PHE A 134 -9.81 -6.86 -3.50
CA PHE A 134 -9.88 -5.67 -4.32
C PHE A 134 -11.32 -5.44 -4.79
N ARG A 135 -11.77 -4.19 -4.70
CA ARG A 135 -12.97 -3.63 -5.32
C ARG A 135 -12.63 -2.28 -5.92
N LEU A 136 -12.15 -2.31 -7.16
CA LEU A 136 -11.75 -1.14 -7.95
C LEU A 136 -12.53 -1.15 -9.27
N PRO A 137 -12.58 -0.07 -10.02
CA PRO A 137 -13.33 -0.02 -11.29
C PRO A 137 -12.92 -1.11 -12.30
N THR A 138 -11.65 -1.50 -12.29
CA THR A 138 -11.08 -2.49 -13.24
C THR A 138 -10.63 -3.78 -12.59
N ILE A 139 -10.65 -3.89 -11.25
CA ILE A 139 -10.14 -5.05 -10.52
C ILE A 139 -11.15 -5.50 -9.47
N THR A 140 -11.63 -6.73 -9.60
CA THR A 140 -12.43 -7.40 -8.57
C THR A 140 -11.71 -8.69 -8.19
N LYS A 141 -11.27 -8.79 -6.93
CA LYS A 141 -10.56 -9.96 -6.40
C LYS A 141 -11.07 -10.28 -5.00
N ASN A 142 -11.39 -11.53 -4.76
CA ASN A 142 -11.77 -12.03 -3.44
C ASN A 142 -10.56 -12.66 -2.75
N ASP A 143 -10.62 -12.73 -1.43
CA ASP A 143 -9.60 -13.43 -0.66
C ASP A 143 -9.72 -14.94 -0.88
N ASN A 144 -8.68 -15.55 -1.43
CA ASN A 144 -8.64 -16.99 -1.72
C ASN A 144 -8.12 -17.81 -0.52
N MET A 145 -7.67 -17.16 0.56
CA MET A 145 -7.17 -17.83 1.77
C MET A 145 -8.30 -18.27 2.71
N ILE A 146 -9.52 -17.78 2.50
CA ILE A 146 -10.71 -18.19 3.26
C ILE A 146 -11.52 -19.24 2.48
N ASP A 147 -12.21 -20.11 3.22
CA ASP A 147 -13.05 -21.12 2.62
C ASP A 147 -14.22 -20.52 1.80
N THR A 148 -14.72 -21.26 0.83
CA THR A 148 -15.74 -20.77 -0.12
C THR A 148 -17.03 -20.32 0.58
N ILE A 149 -17.50 -21.06 1.58
CA ILE A 149 -18.75 -20.76 2.30
C ILE A 149 -18.62 -19.42 3.05
N GLN A 150 -17.48 -19.20 3.69
CA GLN A 150 -17.21 -17.95 4.37
C GLN A 150 -17.06 -16.79 3.39
N ARG A 151 -16.35 -17.00 2.28
CA ARG A 151 -16.14 -16.01 1.23
C ARG A 151 -17.46 -15.52 0.62
N GLU A 152 -18.39 -16.41 0.33
CA GLU A 152 -19.71 -16.04 -0.18
C GLU A 152 -20.50 -15.14 0.77
N LYS A 153 -20.38 -15.35 2.07
CA LYS A 153 -20.98 -14.46 3.08
C LYS A 153 -20.35 -13.07 3.11
N GLU A 154 -19.03 -13.02 2.94
CA GLU A 154 -18.27 -11.78 3.08
C GLU A 154 -18.39 -10.86 1.84
N ILE A 155 -18.58 -11.41 0.65
CA ILE A 155 -18.70 -10.66 -0.62
C ILE A 155 -19.76 -9.56 -0.53
N VAL A 156 -20.89 -9.83 0.09
CA VAL A 156 -21.99 -8.86 0.24
C VAL A 156 -21.51 -7.58 0.97
N GLY A 157 -20.72 -7.73 2.03
CA GLY A 157 -20.14 -6.60 2.76
C GLY A 157 -19.15 -5.81 1.91
N TYR A 158 -18.29 -6.50 1.16
CA TYR A 158 -17.32 -5.88 0.26
C TYR A 158 -18.01 -5.07 -0.85
N ASP A 159 -19.01 -5.67 -1.49
CA ASP A 159 -19.75 -5.05 -2.57
C ASP A 159 -20.61 -3.87 -2.08
N ASN A 160 -21.12 -3.92 -0.86
CA ASN A 160 -21.84 -2.79 -0.24
C ASN A 160 -20.91 -1.60 -0.03
N ILE A 161 -19.70 -1.81 0.49
CA ILE A 161 -18.69 -0.75 0.62
C ILE A 161 -18.37 -0.13 -0.74
N TYR A 162 -18.17 -0.95 -1.77
CA TYR A 162 -17.89 -0.48 -3.13
C TYR A 162 -19.07 0.31 -3.72
N LYS A 163 -20.31 -0.15 -3.54
CA LYS A 163 -21.53 0.56 -3.98
C LYS A 163 -21.72 1.91 -3.30
N GLU A 164 -21.19 2.09 -2.09
CA GLU A 164 -21.16 3.39 -1.41
C GLU A 164 -20.07 4.34 -1.99
N GLY A 165 -19.32 3.90 -3.00
CA GLY A 165 -18.30 4.70 -3.68
C GLY A 165 -16.88 4.53 -3.13
N TYR A 166 -16.65 3.64 -2.17
CA TYR A 166 -15.33 3.40 -1.60
C TYR A 166 -14.59 2.30 -2.35
N TYR A 167 -13.32 2.53 -2.63
CA TYR A 167 -12.45 1.53 -3.22
C TYR A 167 -11.75 0.70 -2.15
N ILE A 168 -11.76 -0.62 -2.34
CA ILE A 168 -11.09 -1.57 -1.43
C ILE A 168 -9.81 -2.04 -2.09
N TYR A 169 -8.70 -1.95 -1.36
CA TYR A 169 -7.36 -2.30 -1.82
C TYR A 169 -6.79 -3.47 -1.01
N GLY A 170 -6.40 -4.52 -1.72
CA GLY A 170 -5.62 -5.63 -1.18
C GLY A 170 -4.12 -5.39 -1.32
N TRP A 171 -3.36 -6.47 -1.54
CA TRP A 171 -1.91 -6.44 -1.74
C TRP A 171 -1.45 -7.54 -2.71
N ASP A 172 -0.27 -7.35 -3.28
CA ASP A 172 0.40 -8.32 -4.15
C ASP A 172 1.46 -9.11 -3.38
N LEU A 173 2.12 -8.48 -2.41
CA LEU A 173 3.11 -9.07 -1.51
C LEU A 173 2.86 -8.62 -0.08
N GLU A 174 3.05 -9.52 0.88
CA GLU A 174 3.06 -9.20 2.30
C GLU A 174 4.46 -9.43 2.88
N TRP A 175 4.98 -8.44 3.58
CA TRP A 175 6.14 -8.65 4.45
C TRP A 175 5.65 -9.32 5.73
N ALA A 176 5.69 -10.64 5.73
CA ALA A 176 5.19 -11.45 6.83
C ALA A 176 6.06 -11.33 8.08
N TYR A 177 5.46 -11.63 9.23
CA TYR A 177 6.07 -11.51 10.55
C TYR A 177 5.80 -12.72 11.44
N GLU A 178 6.66 -12.93 12.43
CA GLU A 178 6.50 -13.92 13.49
C GLU A 178 5.42 -13.45 14.48
N LYS A 179 4.94 -14.37 15.32
CA LYS A 179 3.91 -14.09 16.33
C LYS A 179 4.25 -12.93 17.29
N ASN A 180 5.53 -12.68 17.51
CA ASN A 180 6.03 -11.56 18.33
C ASN A 180 6.13 -10.22 17.56
N GLY A 181 5.82 -10.21 16.28
CA GLY A 181 5.88 -9.03 15.41
C GLY A 181 7.20 -8.85 14.65
N LYS A 182 8.18 -9.75 14.83
CA LYS A 182 9.46 -9.67 14.12
C LYS A 182 9.28 -10.00 12.64
N PRO A 183 9.82 -9.20 11.71
CA PRO A 183 9.83 -9.55 10.28
C PRO A 183 10.50 -10.92 10.04
N ILE A 184 9.86 -11.75 9.20
CA ILE A 184 10.41 -13.08 8.85
C ILE A 184 11.52 -12.93 7.81
N LEU A 185 11.35 -12.06 6.84
CA LEU A 185 12.30 -11.82 5.76
C LEU A 185 13.11 -10.55 6.01
N THR A 186 14.31 -10.52 5.49
CA THR A 186 15.16 -9.34 5.46
C THR A 186 14.68 -8.34 4.40
N PRO A 187 15.07 -7.06 4.46
CA PRO A 187 14.78 -6.09 3.41
C PRO A 187 15.24 -6.54 2.01
N GLN A 188 16.39 -7.21 1.92
CA GLN A 188 16.91 -7.74 0.65
C GLN A 188 16.02 -8.85 0.07
N GLU A 189 15.49 -9.73 0.91
CA GLU A 189 14.60 -10.81 0.46
C GLU A 189 13.24 -10.27 0.01
N ILE A 190 12.73 -9.22 0.66
CA ILE A 190 11.52 -8.51 0.21
C ILE A 190 11.78 -7.81 -1.13
N TYR A 191 12.90 -7.09 -1.27
CA TYR A 191 13.29 -6.50 -2.55
C TYR A 191 13.34 -7.55 -3.67
N ASN A 192 13.99 -8.69 -3.44
CA ASN A 192 14.07 -9.77 -4.42
C ASN A 192 12.68 -10.35 -4.76
N SER A 193 11.78 -10.39 -3.79
CA SER A 193 10.40 -10.85 -3.99
C SER A 193 9.61 -9.86 -4.84
N MET A 194 9.77 -8.56 -4.63
CA MET A 194 9.14 -7.51 -5.44
C MET A 194 9.66 -7.56 -6.89
N GLU A 195 10.97 -7.69 -7.10
CA GLU A 195 11.56 -7.89 -8.44
C GLU A 195 10.93 -9.08 -9.16
N LYS A 196 10.83 -10.23 -8.47
CA LYS A 196 10.24 -11.44 -9.03
C LYS A 196 8.76 -11.27 -9.41
N ILE A 197 7.97 -10.55 -8.57
CA ILE A 197 6.56 -10.27 -8.87
C ILE A 197 6.46 -9.41 -10.12
N TYR A 198 7.27 -8.36 -10.22
CA TYR A 198 7.31 -7.46 -11.35
C TYR A 198 7.71 -8.20 -12.65
N GLU A 199 8.86 -8.89 -12.63
CA GLU A 199 9.37 -9.61 -13.80
C GLU A 199 8.42 -10.68 -14.34
N LYS A 200 7.71 -11.36 -13.43
CA LYS A 200 6.75 -12.43 -13.78
C LYS A 200 5.34 -11.94 -13.97
N LYS A 201 5.09 -10.62 -13.85
CA LYS A 201 3.76 -9.99 -13.99
C LYS A 201 2.71 -10.66 -13.09
N LEU A 202 3.05 -10.88 -11.81
CA LEU A 202 2.18 -11.57 -10.86
C LEU A 202 1.28 -10.62 -10.07
N SER A 203 1.53 -9.30 -10.13
CA SER A 203 0.64 -8.29 -9.57
C SER A 203 -0.62 -8.11 -10.41
N SER A 204 -1.65 -7.54 -9.81
CA SER A 204 -2.91 -7.28 -10.52
C SER A 204 -2.77 -6.14 -11.55
N LYS A 205 -1.71 -5.32 -11.46
CA LYS A 205 -1.26 -4.36 -12.50
C LYS A 205 0.21 -4.60 -12.82
N GLU A 206 0.55 -4.75 -14.09
CA GLU A 206 1.86 -5.21 -14.56
C GLU A 206 3.05 -4.37 -14.10
N ASP A 207 2.87 -3.06 -13.98
CA ASP A 207 3.92 -2.08 -13.63
C ASP A 207 3.94 -1.69 -12.15
N LYS A 208 2.98 -2.19 -11.34
CA LYS A 208 2.79 -1.79 -9.93
C LYS A 208 2.77 -2.99 -9.01
N VAL A 209 3.45 -2.86 -7.87
CA VAL A 209 3.42 -3.87 -6.79
C VAL A 209 3.00 -3.23 -5.49
N VAL A 210 1.90 -3.71 -4.92
CA VAL A 210 1.43 -3.32 -3.59
C VAL A 210 2.11 -4.19 -2.54
N LEU A 211 2.96 -3.57 -1.71
CA LEU A 211 3.58 -4.23 -0.55
C LEU A 211 2.80 -3.90 0.71
N LEU A 212 2.25 -4.91 1.37
CA LEU A 212 1.66 -4.84 2.69
C LEU A 212 2.73 -5.02 3.77
N MET A 213 2.75 -4.11 4.72
CA MET A 213 3.54 -4.14 5.94
C MET A 213 2.66 -3.75 7.12
N HIS A 214 3.10 -4.07 8.35
CA HIS A 214 2.36 -3.72 9.56
C HIS A 214 3.20 -2.83 10.47
N ASP A 215 2.59 -1.81 11.07
CA ASP A 215 3.30 -0.78 11.84
C ASP A 215 4.20 -1.34 12.96
N PHE A 216 3.74 -2.36 13.67
CA PHE A 216 4.48 -2.94 14.80
C PHE A 216 5.82 -3.59 14.41
N MET A 217 6.00 -3.99 13.15
CA MET A 217 7.25 -4.56 12.61
C MET A 217 8.40 -3.54 12.67
N PHE A 218 8.04 -2.26 12.65
CA PHE A 218 9.01 -1.16 12.62
C PHE A 218 9.35 -0.59 14.00
N SER A 219 9.12 -1.38 15.05
CA SER A 219 9.55 -1.04 16.39
C SER A 219 11.09 -1.06 16.52
N ASN A 220 11.62 -0.32 17.50
CA ASN A 220 13.06 -0.30 17.79
C ASN A 220 13.60 -1.68 18.18
N ASN A 221 12.73 -2.58 18.70
CA ASN A 221 13.13 -3.93 19.08
C ASN A 221 13.56 -4.81 17.90
N PHE A 222 13.21 -4.40 16.68
CA PHE A 222 13.48 -5.16 15.45
C PHE A 222 14.29 -4.35 14.44
N ASP A 223 15.01 -3.32 14.88
CA ASP A 223 15.73 -2.38 14.02
C ASP A 223 14.82 -1.81 12.90
N GLY A 224 13.55 -1.54 13.26
CA GLY A 224 12.49 -1.29 12.30
C GLY A 224 12.76 -0.10 11.39
N LYS A 225 13.29 1.02 11.94
CA LYS A 225 13.65 2.20 11.14
C LYS A 225 14.72 1.88 10.10
N GLU A 226 15.77 1.14 10.49
CA GLU A 226 16.87 0.76 9.61
C GLU A 226 16.41 -0.25 8.53
N ASN A 227 15.59 -1.21 8.90
CA ASN A 227 15.03 -2.18 7.97
C ASN A 227 14.17 -1.51 6.89
N LEU A 228 13.32 -0.55 7.27
CA LEU A 228 12.50 0.18 6.31
C LEU A 228 13.36 1.04 5.38
N LYS A 229 14.32 1.76 5.94
CA LYS A 229 15.27 2.60 5.18
C LYS A 229 16.06 1.76 4.18
N THR A 230 16.57 0.62 4.61
CA THR A 230 17.30 -0.32 3.75
C THR A 230 16.43 -0.79 2.59
N LEU A 231 15.17 -1.18 2.84
CA LEU A 231 14.25 -1.60 1.78
C LEU A 231 14.01 -0.47 0.76
N ILE A 232 13.73 0.74 1.23
CA ILE A 232 13.49 1.89 0.35
C ILE A 232 14.72 2.18 -0.52
N GLN A 233 15.92 2.13 0.05
CA GLN A 233 17.16 2.36 -0.69
C GLN A 233 17.42 1.25 -1.73
N LEU A 234 17.16 -0.01 -1.41
CA LEU A 234 17.23 -1.11 -2.37
C LEU A 234 16.27 -0.91 -3.54
N LEU A 235 15.04 -0.50 -3.27
CA LEU A 235 14.04 -0.21 -4.30
C LEU A 235 14.48 0.97 -5.18
N LYS A 236 14.93 2.09 -4.60
CA LYS A 236 15.46 3.25 -5.34
C LYS A 236 16.62 2.84 -6.26
N ASN A 237 17.59 2.08 -5.73
CA ASN A 237 18.74 1.60 -6.47
C ASN A 237 18.36 0.61 -7.58
N GLY A 238 17.28 -0.15 -7.40
CA GLY A 238 16.69 -1.04 -8.38
C GLY A 238 15.83 -0.36 -9.45
N GLY A 239 15.73 0.97 -9.41
CA GLY A 239 14.97 1.76 -10.39
C GLY A 239 13.45 1.80 -10.14
N TRP A 240 13.02 1.51 -8.92
CA TRP A 240 11.62 1.67 -8.52
C TRP A 240 11.31 3.14 -8.21
N SER A 241 10.17 3.60 -8.71
CA SER A 241 9.49 4.81 -8.23
C SER A 241 8.42 4.45 -7.21
N PHE A 242 7.90 5.46 -6.51
CA PHE A 242 6.93 5.26 -5.44
C PHE A 242 5.66 6.07 -5.71
N GLU A 243 4.51 5.49 -5.42
CA GLU A 243 3.21 6.14 -5.54
C GLU A 243 2.31 5.76 -4.35
N ASN A 244 1.27 6.56 -4.12
CA ASN A 244 0.19 6.23 -3.20
C ASN A 244 -0.75 5.18 -3.81
N ILE A 245 -1.46 4.45 -2.94
CA ILE A 245 -2.36 3.37 -3.34
C ILE A 245 -3.50 3.84 -4.27
N GLU A 246 -3.88 5.11 -4.23
CA GLU A 246 -4.91 5.66 -5.13
C GLU A 246 -4.52 5.58 -6.60
N ASN A 247 -3.25 5.48 -6.89
CA ASN A 247 -2.72 5.34 -8.25
C ASN A 247 -2.66 3.89 -8.74
N TYR A 248 -3.13 2.94 -7.91
CA TYR A 248 -3.17 1.51 -8.27
C TYR A 248 -4.28 1.15 -9.23
#